data_2c3bbc0dace4e8d7a807c584fd0375a1
#
_entry.id   2c3bbc0dace4e8d7a807c584fd0375a1
#
_cell.length_a   1.000
_cell.length_b   1.000
_cell.length_c   1.000
_cell.angle_alpha   90.00
_cell.angle_beta   90.00
_cell.angle_gamma   90.00
#
_symmetry.space_group_name_H-M   'P 1'
#
loop_
_entity.id
_entity.type
_entity.pdbx_description
1 polymer ?
#
loop_
_entity_poly.entity_id
_entity_poly.type
_entity_poly.pdbx_seq_one_letter_code
_entity_poly.pdbx_strand_id
1 'polypeptide(L)'
;MDKGQFLLYQTPDGDSQIEVKLQNDTVWLSLDQMAELFQRNKSTISRHVKNVLEDGELEEKSVVAFFATTASDSKTYSVAYYNLDMIISVGYRVHSYRGVQFRIWATKVLKEYIVKGFAMNDDLLKRAGGGNYFDELLARIRDIRSSEKVFYRKVLEIYALSIDYDPRVEMTQKFFKTVQNKMHYSVHGHTAAEIIYERADAEKDFMGLTSWAGPMPTKPEAEIAKNYLTHEEVKSLNRIVSLYLDFAEMQAEEHRPMYMKDWINILDDFLRISRKDILTHAGKISAKLAKKKADQEYDKFKERTKNNLSP
;
A
#
# COMPACT_ATOMS: atom_id res chain seq x y z
N MET A 1 5.53 -28.34 2.58
CA MET A 1 4.51 -27.84 3.53
C MET A 1 5.26 -27.27 4.71
N ASP A 2 5.41 -25.96 4.73
CA ASP A 2 6.09 -25.30 5.86
C ASP A 2 5.20 -25.39 7.10
N LYS A 3 5.67 -26.15 8.09
CA LYS A 3 5.15 -26.07 9.46
C LYS A 3 5.76 -24.80 10.08
N GLY A 4 5.16 -23.65 9.83
CA GLY A 4 5.52 -22.43 10.50
C GLY A 4 4.83 -22.37 11.87
N GLN A 5 5.57 -22.22 12.94
CA GLN A 5 4.99 -21.73 14.20
C GLN A 5 4.58 -20.27 13.98
N PHE A 6 3.31 -20.03 13.79
CA PHE A 6 2.77 -18.69 13.68
C PHE A 6 2.07 -18.32 15.00
N LEU A 7 2.50 -17.24 15.60
CA LEU A 7 1.86 -16.71 16.78
C LEU A 7 0.64 -15.89 16.36
N LEU A 8 -0.55 -16.49 16.34
CA LEU A 8 -1.78 -15.80 15.99
C LEU A 8 -2.04 -14.63 16.95
N TYR A 9 -1.78 -14.86 18.23
CA TYR A 9 -2.07 -13.92 19.31
C TYR A 9 -1.26 -14.31 20.55
N GLN A 10 -0.49 -13.36 21.09
CA GLN A 10 0.23 -13.56 22.34
C GLN A 10 -0.62 -13.07 23.50
N THR A 11 -0.93 -13.96 24.42
CA THR A 11 -1.59 -13.58 25.67
C THR A 11 -0.64 -12.74 26.51
N PRO A 12 -1.15 -11.83 27.36
CA PRO A 12 -0.32 -11.04 28.27
C PRO A 12 0.60 -11.87 29.17
N ASP A 13 0.22 -13.12 29.45
CA ASP A 13 0.93 -14.09 30.28
C ASP A 13 1.97 -14.91 29.48
N GLY A 14 2.06 -14.74 28.16
CA GLY A 14 3.04 -15.44 27.31
C GLY A 14 2.71 -16.91 26.97
N ASP A 15 1.65 -17.49 27.52
CA ASP A 15 1.40 -18.92 27.60
C ASP A 15 0.72 -19.59 26.39
N SER A 16 0.38 -18.85 25.34
CA SER A 16 -0.34 -19.45 24.21
C SER A 16 0.46 -19.35 22.90
N GLN A 17 1.32 -20.34 22.69
CA GLN A 17 1.88 -20.66 21.36
C GLN A 17 1.07 -21.82 20.80
N ILE A 18 0.25 -21.57 19.78
CA ILE A 18 -0.47 -22.61 19.06
C ILE A 18 0.22 -22.82 17.73
N GLU A 19 0.63 -24.04 17.44
CA GLU A 19 1.12 -24.42 16.11
C GLU A 19 -0.04 -24.30 15.12
N VAL A 20 0.12 -23.43 14.14
CA VAL A 20 -0.90 -23.20 13.10
C VAL A 20 -0.36 -23.59 11.75
N LYS A 21 -1.23 -24.04 10.85
CA LYS A 21 -0.90 -24.24 9.45
C LYS A 21 -1.11 -22.95 8.70
N LEU A 22 -0.05 -22.43 8.06
CA LEU A 22 -0.13 -21.35 7.08
C LEU A 22 -0.29 -21.97 5.69
N GLN A 23 -1.36 -21.61 5.01
CA GLN A 23 -1.58 -21.99 3.62
C GLN A 23 -2.46 -20.96 2.93
N ASN A 24 -2.08 -20.52 1.73
CA ASN A 24 -2.79 -19.50 0.96
C ASN A 24 -3.00 -18.18 1.75
N ASP A 25 -1.93 -17.68 2.39
CA ASP A 25 -1.90 -16.44 3.17
C ASP A 25 -2.91 -16.36 4.32
N THR A 26 -3.43 -17.50 4.78
CA THR A 26 -4.32 -17.59 5.94
C THR A 26 -3.89 -18.68 6.92
N VAL A 27 -4.40 -18.57 8.13
CA VAL A 27 -4.17 -19.49 9.24
C VAL A 27 -5.31 -20.48 9.30
N TRP A 28 -4.98 -21.78 9.52
CA TRP A 28 -5.94 -22.86 9.64
C TRP A 28 -5.83 -23.55 11.00
N LEU A 29 -6.93 -23.65 11.73
CA LEU A 29 -7.04 -24.39 13.00
C LEU A 29 -8.11 -25.47 12.93
N SER A 30 -7.82 -26.60 13.57
CA SER A 30 -8.84 -27.62 13.86
C SER A 30 -9.75 -27.19 15.01
N LEU A 31 -10.87 -27.90 15.20
CA LEU A 31 -11.74 -27.67 16.37
C LEU A 31 -10.99 -27.86 17.71
N ASP A 32 -10.07 -28.82 17.77
CA ASP A 32 -9.28 -29.07 18.98
C ASP A 32 -8.33 -27.92 19.27
N GLN A 33 -7.65 -27.39 18.26
CA GLN A 33 -6.78 -26.22 18.38
C GLN A 33 -7.56 -24.96 18.77
N MET A 34 -8.77 -24.74 18.20
CA MET A 34 -9.63 -23.64 18.63
C MET A 34 -10.14 -23.83 20.09
N ALA A 35 -10.43 -25.06 20.50
CA ALA A 35 -10.83 -25.36 21.87
C ALA A 35 -9.70 -25.02 22.86
N GLU A 36 -8.46 -25.33 22.51
CA GLU A 36 -7.26 -24.95 23.27
C GLU A 36 -7.06 -23.42 23.28
N LEU A 37 -7.09 -22.76 22.10
CA LEU A 37 -6.94 -21.31 21.94
C LEU A 37 -7.90 -20.54 22.85
N PHE A 38 -9.17 -20.93 22.84
CA PHE A 38 -10.22 -20.22 23.58
C PHE A 38 -10.51 -20.81 24.95
N GLN A 39 -9.79 -21.87 25.37
CA GLN A 39 -10.00 -22.60 26.62
C GLN A 39 -11.48 -22.96 26.84
N ARG A 40 -12.04 -23.66 25.85
CA ARG A 40 -13.43 -24.16 25.86
C ARG A 40 -13.49 -25.58 25.30
N ASN A 41 -14.53 -26.30 25.70
CA ASN A 41 -14.77 -27.64 25.18
C ASN A 41 -15.02 -27.63 23.67
N LYS A 42 -14.51 -28.64 22.99
CA LYS A 42 -14.68 -28.85 21.53
C LYS A 42 -16.16 -28.75 21.09
N SER A 43 -17.09 -29.30 21.89
CA SER A 43 -18.52 -29.23 21.63
C SER A 43 -19.06 -27.79 21.61
N THR A 44 -18.53 -26.92 22.48
CA THR A 44 -18.92 -25.49 22.52
C THR A 44 -18.38 -24.78 21.28
N ILE A 45 -17.13 -25.02 20.90
CA ILE A 45 -16.55 -24.45 19.67
C ILE A 45 -17.31 -24.96 18.44
N SER A 46 -17.57 -26.25 18.33
CA SER A 46 -18.37 -26.82 17.22
C SER A 46 -19.73 -26.17 17.08
N ARG A 47 -20.42 -25.87 18.20
CA ARG A 47 -21.70 -25.16 18.18
C ARG A 47 -21.56 -23.73 17.66
N HIS A 48 -20.52 -23.01 18.05
CA HIS A 48 -20.26 -21.65 17.52
C HIS A 48 -19.96 -21.68 16.03
N VAL A 49 -19.13 -22.63 15.56
CA VAL A 49 -18.86 -22.83 14.12
C VAL A 49 -20.16 -23.08 13.37
N LYS A 50 -21.00 -23.99 13.87
CA LYS A 50 -22.30 -24.31 13.28
C LYS A 50 -23.20 -23.07 13.18
N ASN A 51 -23.31 -22.30 14.26
CA ASN A 51 -24.13 -21.08 14.27
C ASN A 51 -23.63 -20.04 13.26
N VAL A 52 -22.30 -19.85 13.10
CA VAL A 52 -21.72 -18.93 12.10
C VAL A 52 -22.15 -19.31 10.68
N LEU A 53 -22.13 -20.62 10.37
CA LEU A 53 -22.57 -21.11 9.06
C LEU A 53 -24.09 -21.04 8.86
N GLU A 54 -24.88 -21.39 9.88
CA GLU A 54 -26.35 -21.34 9.84
C GLU A 54 -26.89 -19.91 9.77
N ASP A 55 -26.23 -18.95 10.44
CA ASP A 55 -26.56 -17.53 10.36
C ASP A 55 -26.19 -16.90 9.00
N GLY A 56 -25.47 -17.64 8.13
CA GLY A 56 -25.00 -17.14 6.84
C GLY A 56 -23.90 -16.09 6.92
N GLU A 57 -23.22 -15.96 8.08
CA GLU A 57 -22.10 -15.02 8.25
C GLU A 57 -20.93 -15.40 7.38
N LEU A 58 -20.65 -16.70 7.23
CA LEU A 58 -19.58 -17.25 6.38
C LEU A 58 -20.10 -18.44 5.56
N GLU A 59 -19.58 -18.57 4.33
CA GLU A 59 -19.88 -19.73 3.48
C GLU A 59 -18.93 -20.90 3.80
N GLU A 60 -19.48 -22.10 4.05
CA GLU A 60 -18.69 -23.29 4.43
C GLU A 60 -17.55 -23.57 3.44
N LYS A 61 -17.82 -23.47 2.14
CA LYS A 61 -16.83 -23.76 1.08
C LYS A 61 -15.61 -22.83 1.11
N SER A 62 -15.74 -21.63 1.67
CA SER A 62 -14.66 -20.65 1.74
C SER A 62 -13.84 -20.74 3.03
N VAL A 63 -14.41 -21.34 4.09
CA VAL A 63 -13.81 -21.29 5.44
C VAL A 63 -13.46 -22.67 6.01
N VAL A 64 -13.82 -23.79 5.35
CA VAL A 64 -13.52 -25.15 5.79
C VAL A 64 -12.66 -25.87 4.75
N ALA A 65 -11.58 -26.47 5.21
CA ALA A 65 -10.74 -27.36 4.41
C ALA A 65 -10.48 -28.66 5.16
N PHE A 66 -10.31 -29.76 4.41
CA PHE A 66 -10.01 -31.06 4.99
C PHE A 66 -8.55 -31.42 4.76
N PHE A 67 -7.84 -31.71 5.84
CA PHE A 67 -6.45 -32.16 5.77
C PHE A 67 -6.30 -33.56 6.35
N ALA A 68 -5.48 -34.36 5.66
CA ALA A 68 -5.06 -35.66 6.15
C ALA A 68 -4.12 -35.48 7.36
N THR A 69 -4.47 -36.05 8.51
CA THR A 69 -3.68 -35.98 9.74
C THR A 69 -3.42 -37.39 10.23
N THR A 70 -2.15 -37.74 10.44
CA THR A 70 -1.75 -39.03 11.00
C THR A 70 -1.84 -38.98 12.52
N ALA A 71 -2.69 -39.80 13.10
CA ALA A 71 -2.86 -39.90 14.55
C ALA A 71 -1.78 -40.77 15.20
N SER A 72 -1.74 -40.82 16.53
CA SER A 72 -0.79 -41.62 17.32
C SER A 72 -0.92 -43.13 17.07
N ASP A 73 -2.05 -43.58 16.54
CA ASP A 73 -2.30 -44.99 16.10
C ASP A 73 -1.76 -45.28 14.71
N SER A 74 -0.97 -44.37 14.10
CA SER A 74 -0.44 -44.43 12.72
C SER A 74 -1.48 -44.49 11.61
N LYS A 75 -2.77 -44.22 11.92
CA LYS A 75 -3.81 -44.12 10.92
C LYS A 75 -3.97 -42.66 10.46
N THR A 76 -4.34 -42.49 9.21
CA THR A 76 -4.60 -41.18 8.61
C THR A 76 -6.09 -40.89 8.63
N TYR A 77 -6.45 -39.75 9.23
CA TYR A 77 -7.81 -39.25 9.33
C TYR A 77 -7.96 -37.96 8.53
N SER A 78 -9.10 -37.79 7.89
CA SER A 78 -9.48 -36.51 7.29
C SER A 78 -10.08 -35.61 8.38
N VAL A 79 -9.38 -34.52 8.72
CA VAL A 79 -9.78 -33.60 9.78
C VAL A 79 -10.17 -32.26 9.16
N ALA A 80 -11.31 -31.71 9.59
CA ALA A 80 -11.74 -30.37 9.21
C ALA A 80 -10.89 -29.29 9.89
N TYR A 81 -10.41 -28.36 9.12
CA TYR A 81 -9.72 -27.15 9.56
C TYR A 81 -10.52 -25.94 9.11
N TYR A 82 -10.43 -24.89 9.88
CA TYR A 82 -11.16 -23.64 9.73
C TYR A 82 -10.18 -22.49 9.55
N ASN A 83 -10.46 -21.61 8.59
CA ASN A 83 -9.57 -20.48 8.27
C ASN A 83 -9.66 -19.36 9.32
N LEU A 84 -8.86 -18.29 9.12
CA LEU A 84 -8.80 -17.15 10.04
C LEU A 84 -10.16 -16.46 10.21
N ASP A 85 -10.98 -16.37 9.18
CA ASP A 85 -12.31 -15.72 9.25
C ASP A 85 -13.20 -16.46 10.26
N MET A 86 -13.26 -17.80 10.17
CA MET A 86 -14.00 -18.62 11.13
C MET A 86 -13.42 -18.50 12.55
N ILE A 87 -12.09 -18.47 12.70
CA ILE A 87 -11.45 -18.30 14.02
C ILE A 87 -11.84 -16.96 14.65
N ILE A 88 -11.87 -15.89 13.87
CA ILE A 88 -12.29 -14.56 14.32
C ILE A 88 -13.76 -14.57 14.74
N SER A 89 -14.66 -15.10 13.92
CA SER A 89 -16.11 -15.16 14.20
C SER A 89 -16.41 -15.96 15.48
N VAL A 90 -15.74 -17.10 15.67
CA VAL A 90 -15.82 -17.89 16.92
C VAL A 90 -15.27 -17.10 18.10
N GLY A 91 -14.13 -16.42 17.96
CA GLY A 91 -13.49 -15.63 19.01
C GLY A 91 -14.37 -14.49 19.53
N TYR A 92 -15.18 -13.88 18.68
CA TYR A 92 -16.14 -12.86 19.07
C TYR A 92 -17.36 -13.44 19.83
N ARG A 93 -17.75 -14.68 19.54
CA ARG A 93 -18.93 -15.34 20.13
C ARG A 93 -18.64 -16.11 21.42
N VAL A 94 -17.38 -16.50 21.64
CA VAL A 94 -17.01 -17.39 22.74
C VAL A 94 -16.95 -16.64 24.07
N HIS A 95 -17.67 -17.16 25.10
CA HIS A 95 -17.66 -16.64 26.46
C HIS A 95 -16.59 -17.34 27.30
N SER A 96 -15.34 -16.85 27.23
CA SER A 96 -14.21 -17.32 28.04
C SER A 96 -13.27 -16.16 28.35
N TYR A 97 -12.39 -16.35 29.35
CA TYR A 97 -11.35 -15.37 29.66
C TYR A 97 -10.46 -15.12 28.42
N ARG A 98 -10.03 -16.17 27.73
CA ARG A 98 -9.26 -16.09 26.49
C ARG A 98 -10.01 -15.39 25.35
N GLY A 99 -11.32 -15.63 25.23
CA GLY A 99 -12.17 -14.93 24.27
C GLY A 99 -12.26 -13.43 24.58
N VAL A 100 -12.29 -13.03 25.86
CA VAL A 100 -12.24 -11.60 26.23
C VAL A 100 -10.90 -10.99 25.82
N GLN A 101 -9.78 -11.64 26.14
CA GLN A 101 -8.44 -11.17 25.76
C GLN A 101 -8.29 -11.05 24.25
N PHE A 102 -8.77 -12.03 23.49
CA PHE A 102 -8.78 -12.00 22.04
C PHE A 102 -9.55 -10.78 21.49
N ARG A 103 -10.75 -10.50 22.01
CA ARG A 103 -11.53 -9.33 21.61
C ARG A 103 -10.86 -8.00 21.95
N ILE A 104 -10.21 -7.90 23.11
CA ILE A 104 -9.44 -6.71 23.51
C ILE A 104 -8.30 -6.47 22.51
N TRP A 105 -7.54 -7.52 22.18
CA TRP A 105 -6.45 -7.46 21.20
C TRP A 105 -6.97 -7.06 19.81
N ALA A 106 -7.99 -7.76 19.29
CA ALA A 106 -8.56 -7.48 17.99
C ALA A 106 -9.12 -6.04 17.89
N THR A 107 -9.78 -5.59 18.95
CA THR A 107 -10.30 -4.20 19.05
C THR A 107 -9.15 -3.18 19.03
N LYS A 108 -8.03 -3.48 19.72
CA LYS A 108 -6.84 -2.61 19.71
C LYS A 108 -6.26 -2.47 18.31
N VAL A 109 -6.07 -3.58 17.59
CA VAL A 109 -5.55 -3.60 16.21
C VAL A 109 -6.49 -2.83 15.27
N LEU A 110 -7.80 -3.10 15.34
CA LEU A 110 -8.79 -2.43 14.51
C LEU A 110 -8.86 -0.93 14.81
N LYS A 111 -8.82 -0.54 16.09
CA LYS A 111 -8.79 0.87 16.49
C LYS A 111 -7.54 1.57 15.98
N GLU A 112 -6.39 0.92 16.04
CA GLU A 112 -5.14 1.47 15.51
C GLU A 112 -5.24 1.70 14.00
N TYR A 113 -5.75 0.73 13.26
CA TYR A 113 -5.98 0.85 11.83
C TYR A 113 -6.96 1.98 11.47
N ILE A 114 -8.10 2.08 12.16
CA ILE A 114 -9.11 3.11 11.90
C ILE A 114 -8.57 4.52 12.20
N VAL A 115 -7.84 4.69 13.29
CA VAL A 115 -7.36 6.00 13.74
C VAL A 115 -6.11 6.45 12.98
N LYS A 116 -5.15 5.55 12.77
CA LYS A 116 -3.84 5.85 12.16
C LYS A 116 -3.80 5.55 10.65
N GLY A 117 -4.70 4.71 10.13
CA GLY A 117 -4.67 4.19 8.77
C GLY A 117 -3.75 2.98 8.58
N PHE A 118 -3.10 2.49 9.63
CA PHE A 118 -2.26 1.30 9.62
C PHE A 118 -2.22 0.62 10.99
N ALA A 119 -1.92 -0.69 10.98
CA ALA A 119 -1.51 -1.47 12.15
C ALA A 119 -0.35 -2.38 11.71
N MET A 120 0.74 -2.45 12.51
CA MET A 120 1.95 -3.20 12.15
C MET A 120 2.36 -4.13 13.27
N ASN A 121 2.91 -5.28 12.89
CA ASN A 121 3.61 -6.19 13.79
C ASN A 121 5.12 -6.04 13.56
N ASP A 122 5.74 -5.12 14.30
CA ASP A 122 7.15 -4.78 14.16
C ASP A 122 8.06 -6.00 14.40
N ASP A 123 7.71 -6.88 15.34
CA ASP A 123 8.50 -8.06 15.65
C ASP A 123 8.48 -9.07 14.50
N LEU A 124 7.33 -9.23 13.84
CA LEU A 124 7.22 -10.06 12.63
C LEU A 124 8.06 -9.50 11.50
N LEU A 125 7.97 -8.19 11.26
CA LEU A 125 8.70 -7.51 10.18
C LEU A 125 10.22 -7.48 10.40
N LYS A 126 10.70 -7.48 11.66
CA LYS A 126 12.12 -7.50 12.02
C LYS A 126 12.74 -8.91 11.97
N ARG A 127 11.95 -9.97 11.94
CA ARG A 127 12.50 -11.34 11.91
C ARG A 127 13.20 -11.59 10.57
N ALA A 128 14.42 -12.12 10.63
CA ALA A 128 15.16 -12.54 9.44
C ALA A 128 14.32 -13.61 8.69
N GLY A 129 14.02 -13.35 7.42
CA GLY A 129 13.17 -14.22 6.61
C GLY A 129 11.68 -13.88 6.67
N GLY A 130 11.30 -12.69 7.11
CA GLY A 130 9.90 -12.19 7.17
C GLY A 130 9.16 -12.14 5.82
N GLY A 131 9.68 -12.80 4.78
CA GLY A 131 9.08 -12.91 3.46
C GLY A 131 9.09 -11.58 2.69
N ASN A 132 8.29 -11.52 1.62
CA ASN A 132 8.17 -10.33 0.76
C ASN A 132 7.41 -9.17 1.44
N TYR A 133 6.83 -9.37 2.64
CA TYR A 133 5.99 -8.38 3.31
C TYR A 133 6.75 -7.10 3.71
N PHE A 134 8.03 -7.21 4.08
CA PHE A 134 8.85 -6.04 4.39
C PHE A 134 9.11 -5.20 3.13
N ASP A 135 9.41 -5.85 2.00
CA ASP A 135 9.60 -5.16 0.72
C ASP A 135 8.30 -4.55 0.20
N GLU A 136 7.17 -5.24 0.40
CA GLU A 136 5.83 -4.73 0.10
C GLU A 136 5.52 -3.47 0.93
N LEU A 137 5.76 -3.51 2.24
CA LEU A 137 5.60 -2.36 3.13
C LEU A 137 6.46 -1.16 2.67
N LEU A 138 7.74 -1.40 2.35
CA LEU A 138 8.62 -0.35 1.86
C LEU A 138 8.13 0.24 0.52
N ALA A 139 7.64 -0.61 -0.38
CA ALA A 139 7.08 -0.15 -1.66
C ALA A 139 5.85 0.72 -1.43
N ARG A 140 4.96 0.33 -0.54
CA ARG A 140 3.75 1.07 -0.16
C ARG A 140 4.09 2.43 0.50
N ILE A 141 5.05 2.45 1.43
CA ILE A 141 5.51 3.70 2.05
C ILE A 141 6.08 4.66 0.99
N ARG A 142 6.91 4.16 0.07
CA ARG A 142 7.47 4.97 -1.02
C ARG A 142 6.38 5.52 -1.93
N ASP A 143 5.35 4.72 -2.25
CA ASP A 143 4.23 5.17 -3.07
C ASP A 143 3.41 6.26 -2.38
N ILE A 144 3.13 6.12 -1.08
CA ILE A 144 2.45 7.16 -0.29
C ILE A 144 3.28 8.46 -0.27
N ARG A 145 4.59 8.39 0.00
CA ARG A 145 5.49 9.56 0.04
C ARG A 145 5.60 10.26 -1.32
N SER A 146 5.56 9.53 -2.41
CA SER A 146 5.66 10.07 -3.76
C SER A 146 4.31 10.46 -4.36
N SER A 147 3.18 10.28 -3.62
CA SER A 147 1.90 10.79 -4.06
C SER A 147 1.96 12.32 -4.17
N GLU A 148 1.35 12.90 -5.20
CA GLU A 148 1.49 14.32 -5.53
C GLU A 148 1.19 15.23 -4.32
N LYS A 149 0.12 14.92 -3.58
CA LYS A 149 -0.29 15.70 -2.41
C LYS A 149 0.72 15.65 -1.25
N VAL A 150 1.26 14.46 -0.94
CA VAL A 150 2.23 14.29 0.15
C VAL A 150 3.58 14.87 -0.25
N PHE A 151 4.01 14.60 -1.48
CA PHE A 151 5.25 15.14 -2.03
C PHE A 151 5.23 16.67 -2.07
N TYR A 152 4.15 17.28 -2.57
CA TYR A 152 3.98 18.73 -2.58
C TYR A 152 4.12 19.34 -1.17
N ARG A 153 3.43 18.76 -0.18
CA ARG A 153 3.50 19.22 1.21
C ARG A 153 4.93 19.13 1.76
N LYS A 154 5.63 18.02 1.52
CA LYS A 154 7.01 17.84 2.00
C LYS A 154 7.99 18.79 1.32
N VAL A 155 7.85 19.01 0.03
CA VAL A 155 8.65 20.02 -0.69
C VAL A 155 8.39 21.43 -0.14
N LEU A 156 7.15 21.76 0.23
CA LEU A 156 6.84 23.02 0.88
C LEU A 156 7.46 23.17 2.27
N GLU A 157 7.41 22.11 3.08
CA GLU A 157 8.04 22.11 4.42
C GLU A 157 9.55 22.38 4.31
N ILE A 158 10.23 21.72 3.36
CA ILE A 158 11.65 21.94 3.07
C ILE A 158 11.90 23.37 2.58
N TYR A 159 11.09 23.82 1.63
CA TYR A 159 11.18 25.15 1.06
C TYR A 159 11.02 26.27 2.11
N ALA A 160 10.12 26.09 3.07
CA ALA A 160 9.88 27.04 4.16
C ALA A 160 11.10 27.20 5.11
N LEU A 161 12.08 26.30 5.04
CA LEU A 161 13.33 26.40 5.80
C LEU A 161 14.40 27.26 5.08
N SER A 162 14.13 27.71 3.86
CA SER A 162 15.07 28.55 3.11
C SER A 162 15.13 29.96 3.66
N ILE A 163 16.32 30.56 3.67
CA ILE A 163 16.54 31.94 4.14
C ILE A 163 15.77 32.96 3.30
N ASP A 164 15.67 32.69 2.00
CA ASP A 164 14.97 33.48 1.00
C ASP A 164 13.56 32.98 0.73
N TYR A 165 12.96 32.30 1.70
CA TYR A 165 11.59 31.80 1.58
C TYR A 165 10.61 32.92 1.25
N ASP A 166 9.84 32.74 0.20
CA ASP A 166 8.80 33.64 -0.22
C ASP A 166 7.44 32.92 -0.18
N PRO A 167 6.53 33.32 0.70
CA PRO A 167 5.24 32.64 0.84
C PRO A 167 4.29 32.86 -0.35
N ARG A 168 4.70 33.65 -1.37
CA ARG A 168 3.87 33.88 -2.55
C ARG A 168 3.63 32.57 -3.30
N VAL A 169 2.38 32.29 -3.57
CA VAL A 169 1.92 31.04 -4.21
C VAL A 169 2.63 30.78 -5.55
N GLU A 170 2.90 31.83 -6.33
CA GLU A 170 3.53 31.69 -7.64
C GLU A 170 4.96 31.14 -7.57
N MET A 171 5.79 31.67 -6.65
CA MET A 171 7.18 31.22 -6.47
C MET A 171 7.21 29.77 -5.96
N THR A 172 6.37 29.45 -5.02
CA THR A 172 6.19 28.10 -4.48
C THR A 172 5.78 27.09 -5.57
N GLN A 173 4.81 27.44 -6.40
CA GLN A 173 4.38 26.58 -7.50
C GLN A 173 5.49 26.38 -8.54
N LYS A 174 6.27 27.42 -8.84
CA LYS A 174 7.40 27.33 -9.77
C LYS A 174 8.48 26.39 -9.23
N PHE A 175 8.83 26.51 -7.96
CA PHE A 175 9.79 25.63 -7.30
C PHE A 175 9.33 24.15 -7.37
N PHE A 176 8.11 23.88 -6.93
CA PHE A 176 7.52 22.53 -6.98
C PHE A 176 7.54 21.93 -8.38
N LYS A 177 7.09 22.68 -9.39
CA LYS A 177 7.11 22.23 -10.78
C LYS A 177 8.54 21.93 -11.27
N THR A 178 9.52 22.72 -10.85
CA THR A 178 10.92 22.49 -11.22
C THR A 178 11.41 21.17 -10.63
N VAL A 179 11.19 20.95 -9.33
CA VAL A 179 11.58 19.71 -8.63
C VAL A 179 10.87 18.50 -9.25
N GLN A 180 9.55 18.58 -9.45
CA GLN A 180 8.76 17.52 -10.05
C GLN A 180 9.24 17.17 -11.47
N ASN A 181 9.47 18.16 -12.32
CA ASN A 181 9.94 17.92 -13.69
C ASN A 181 11.34 17.30 -13.74
N LYS A 182 12.26 17.73 -12.87
CA LYS A 182 13.59 17.12 -12.77
C LYS A 182 13.52 15.65 -12.37
N MET A 183 12.66 15.31 -11.41
CA MET A 183 12.45 13.92 -10.99
C MET A 183 11.84 13.07 -12.10
N HIS A 184 10.80 13.55 -12.78
CA HIS A 184 10.22 12.85 -13.92
C HIS A 184 11.28 12.62 -15.01
N TYR A 185 11.97 13.69 -15.42
CA TYR A 185 12.99 13.60 -16.46
C TYR A 185 14.08 12.59 -16.13
N SER A 186 14.51 12.51 -14.89
CA SER A 186 15.53 11.56 -14.43
C SER A 186 15.13 10.08 -14.55
N VAL A 187 13.83 9.80 -14.70
CA VAL A 187 13.30 8.43 -14.80
C VAL A 187 13.12 7.99 -16.24
N HIS A 188 12.57 8.86 -17.09
CA HIS A 188 12.13 8.48 -18.44
C HIS A 188 12.49 9.52 -19.53
N GLY A 189 13.29 10.54 -19.21
CA GLY A 189 13.77 11.52 -20.19
C GLY A 189 12.75 12.56 -20.66
N HIS A 190 11.59 12.67 -19.97
CA HIS A 190 10.50 13.58 -20.33
C HIS A 190 10.03 14.38 -19.11
N THR A 191 9.52 15.57 -19.31
CA THR A 191 8.81 16.31 -18.27
C THR A 191 7.42 15.72 -18.03
N ALA A 192 6.77 16.07 -16.94
CA ALA A 192 5.40 15.64 -16.66
C ALA A 192 4.42 16.04 -17.79
N ALA A 193 4.57 17.23 -18.35
CA ALA A 193 3.75 17.70 -19.47
C ALA A 193 3.98 16.90 -20.76
N GLU A 194 5.22 16.53 -21.04
CA GLU A 194 5.56 15.72 -22.23
C GLU A 194 4.96 14.32 -22.12
N ILE A 195 5.02 13.68 -20.96
CA ILE A 195 4.40 12.36 -20.72
C ILE A 195 2.90 12.38 -20.99
N ILE A 196 2.18 13.36 -20.42
CA ILE A 196 0.74 13.48 -20.66
C ILE A 196 0.47 13.66 -22.15
N TYR A 197 1.21 14.56 -22.80
CA TYR A 197 1.00 14.89 -24.21
C TYR A 197 1.24 13.71 -25.14
N GLU A 198 2.25 12.89 -24.88
CA GLU A 198 2.65 11.75 -25.71
C GLU A 198 1.81 10.50 -25.43
N ARG A 199 1.38 10.28 -24.18
CA ARG A 199 0.76 9.02 -23.78
C ARG A 199 -0.76 9.07 -23.71
N ALA A 200 -1.37 10.26 -23.57
CA ALA A 200 -2.82 10.42 -23.58
C ALA A 200 -3.36 10.18 -24.99
N ASP A 201 -4.12 9.10 -25.17
CA ASP A 201 -4.61 8.64 -26.47
C ASP A 201 -5.94 7.89 -26.27
N ALA A 202 -7.03 8.47 -26.75
CA ALA A 202 -8.38 7.92 -26.63
C ALA A 202 -8.55 6.53 -27.27
N GLU A 203 -7.69 6.16 -28.24
CA GLU A 203 -7.75 4.86 -28.90
C GLU A 203 -7.17 3.73 -28.05
N LYS A 204 -6.36 4.05 -27.05
CA LYS A 204 -5.81 3.07 -26.10
C LYS A 204 -6.82 2.72 -25.02
N ASP A 205 -6.61 1.55 -24.41
CA ASP A 205 -7.34 1.16 -23.21
C ASP A 205 -7.14 2.19 -22.11
N PHE A 206 -8.26 2.62 -21.51
CA PHE A 206 -8.28 3.67 -20.49
C PHE A 206 -7.49 4.92 -20.86
N MET A 207 -7.51 5.27 -22.16
CA MET A 207 -6.75 6.38 -22.79
C MET A 207 -5.24 6.40 -22.49
N GLY A 208 -4.64 5.24 -22.27
CA GLY A 208 -3.22 5.06 -21.95
C GLY A 208 -2.87 5.24 -20.48
N LEU A 209 -3.83 5.45 -19.61
CA LEU A 209 -3.63 5.45 -18.15
C LEU A 209 -3.31 4.04 -17.64
N THR A 210 -2.39 3.95 -16.70
CA THR A 210 -1.96 2.71 -16.04
C THR A 210 -2.46 2.63 -14.59
N SER A 211 -2.93 3.76 -14.04
CA SER A 211 -3.41 3.85 -12.65
C SER A 211 -4.49 4.93 -12.52
N TRP A 212 -5.57 4.61 -11.79
CA TRP A 212 -6.66 5.54 -11.43
C TRP A 212 -7.45 4.98 -10.23
N ALA A 213 -8.33 5.79 -9.63
CA ALA A 213 -9.24 5.35 -8.58
C ALA A 213 -10.60 4.94 -9.17
N GLY A 214 -11.24 3.93 -8.56
CA GLY A 214 -12.56 3.47 -8.97
C GLY A 214 -12.59 2.64 -10.26
N PRO A 215 -13.78 2.37 -10.83
CA PRO A 215 -13.95 1.47 -11.97
C PRO A 215 -13.51 2.08 -13.31
N MET A 216 -13.51 3.41 -13.44
CA MET A 216 -13.17 4.15 -14.66
C MET A 216 -12.35 5.39 -14.32
N PRO A 217 -11.39 5.77 -15.18
CA PRO A 217 -10.63 7.00 -15.03
C PRO A 217 -11.52 8.25 -15.02
N THR A 218 -11.11 9.25 -14.27
CA THR A 218 -11.74 10.58 -14.23
C THR A 218 -10.91 11.61 -14.99
N LYS A 219 -11.55 12.72 -15.39
CA LYS A 219 -10.87 13.81 -16.11
C LYS A 219 -9.68 14.41 -15.30
N PRO A 220 -9.78 14.65 -13.98
CA PRO A 220 -8.63 15.09 -13.19
C PRO A 220 -7.49 14.08 -13.15
N GLU A 221 -7.78 12.77 -13.18
CA GLU A 221 -6.74 11.73 -13.21
C GLU A 221 -5.99 11.69 -14.53
N ALA A 222 -6.65 12.04 -15.63
CA ALA A 222 -6.02 12.17 -16.95
C ALA A 222 -5.03 13.35 -17.04
N GLU A 223 -5.07 14.31 -16.12
CA GLU A 223 -4.15 15.43 -16.03
C GLU A 223 -2.89 15.13 -15.18
N ILE A 224 -2.78 13.92 -14.61
CA ILE A 224 -1.67 13.52 -13.71
C ILE A 224 -0.69 12.63 -14.48
N ALA A 225 0.53 13.13 -14.71
CA ALA A 225 1.57 12.42 -15.46
C ALA A 225 1.91 11.04 -14.88
N LYS A 226 1.94 10.91 -13.54
CA LYS A 226 2.22 9.66 -12.84
C LYS A 226 1.28 8.53 -13.27
N ASN A 227 0.04 8.86 -13.61
CA ASN A 227 -0.98 7.89 -14.00
C ASN A 227 -0.74 7.26 -15.39
N TYR A 228 0.19 7.78 -16.18
CA TYR A 228 0.61 7.24 -17.49
C TYR A 228 1.93 6.46 -17.41
N LEU A 229 2.55 6.36 -16.24
CA LEU A 229 3.83 5.70 -16.10
C LEU A 229 3.66 4.18 -16.03
N THR A 230 4.61 3.45 -16.61
CA THR A 230 4.69 2.01 -16.43
C THR A 230 5.02 1.65 -14.99
N HIS A 231 4.78 0.40 -14.60
CA HIS A 231 5.10 -0.08 -13.24
C HIS A 231 6.57 0.18 -12.85
N GLU A 232 7.52 -0.07 -13.77
CA GLU A 232 8.93 0.15 -13.52
C GLU A 232 9.31 1.63 -13.43
N GLU A 233 8.68 2.49 -14.22
CA GLU A 233 8.85 3.94 -14.13
C GLU A 233 8.31 4.48 -12.80
N VAL A 234 7.12 4.03 -12.36
CA VAL A 234 6.55 4.39 -11.05
C VAL A 234 7.46 3.95 -9.92
N LYS A 235 7.95 2.71 -9.95
CA LYS A 235 8.87 2.16 -8.95
C LYS A 235 10.18 2.97 -8.87
N SER A 236 10.74 3.35 -10.02
CA SER A 236 11.94 4.18 -10.09
C SER A 236 11.68 5.59 -9.55
N LEU A 237 10.58 6.23 -9.96
CA LEU A 237 10.19 7.56 -9.49
C LEU A 237 9.96 7.58 -7.97
N ASN A 238 9.19 6.62 -7.44
CA ASN A 238 8.92 6.50 -6.03
C ASN A 238 10.21 6.35 -5.20
N ARG A 239 11.20 5.62 -5.73
CA ARG A 239 12.50 5.46 -5.08
C ARG A 239 13.30 6.76 -5.08
N ILE A 240 13.37 7.46 -6.20
CA ILE A 240 14.10 8.73 -6.32
C ILE A 240 13.48 9.79 -5.40
N VAL A 241 12.15 9.92 -5.41
CA VAL A 241 11.41 10.85 -4.54
C VAL A 241 11.71 10.56 -3.06
N SER A 242 11.62 9.29 -2.64
CA SER A 242 11.88 8.93 -1.24
C SER A 242 13.31 9.25 -0.81
N LEU A 243 14.29 8.89 -1.62
CA LEU A 243 15.71 9.15 -1.32
C LEU A 243 16.01 10.66 -1.25
N TYR A 244 15.44 11.46 -2.17
CA TYR A 244 15.60 12.91 -2.13
C TYR A 244 14.98 13.53 -0.88
N LEU A 245 13.77 13.10 -0.51
CA LEU A 245 13.10 13.59 0.70
C LEU A 245 13.87 13.22 1.97
N ASP A 246 14.39 11.98 2.07
CA ASP A 246 15.23 11.56 3.20
C ASP A 246 16.50 12.42 3.30
N PHE A 247 17.14 12.69 2.16
CA PHE A 247 18.31 13.54 2.11
C PHE A 247 18.00 15.00 2.50
N ALA A 248 16.89 15.53 2.01
CA ALA A 248 16.45 16.89 2.31
C ALA A 248 16.05 17.05 3.78
N GLU A 249 15.37 16.06 4.36
CA GLU A 249 15.03 16.03 5.78
C GLU A 249 16.31 16.03 6.65
N MET A 250 17.31 15.23 6.29
CA MET A 250 18.61 15.20 6.98
C MET A 250 19.31 16.58 6.94
N GLN A 251 19.33 17.26 5.79
CA GLN A 251 19.92 18.60 5.68
C GLN A 251 19.16 19.63 6.52
N ALA A 252 17.83 19.51 6.60
CA ALA A 252 16.98 20.36 7.42
C ALA A 252 17.27 20.17 8.93
N GLU A 253 17.44 18.94 9.38
CA GLU A 253 17.78 18.60 10.78
C GLU A 253 19.14 19.14 11.21
N GLU A 254 20.11 19.22 10.30
CA GLU A 254 21.42 19.81 10.55
C GLU A 254 21.39 21.35 10.70
N HIS A 255 20.24 22.00 10.53
CA HIS A 255 20.01 23.45 10.63
C HIS A 255 20.99 24.29 9.79
N ARG A 256 21.47 23.76 8.65
CA ARG A 256 22.36 24.50 7.74
C ARG A 256 21.57 25.59 7.03
N PRO A 257 22.07 26.84 7.04
CA PRO A 257 21.43 27.92 6.28
C PRO A 257 21.43 27.57 4.79
N MET A 258 20.24 27.52 4.17
CA MET A 258 20.08 27.18 2.76
C MET A 258 19.17 28.18 2.05
N TYR A 259 19.48 28.47 0.80
CA TYR A 259 18.64 29.24 -0.11
C TYR A 259 17.82 28.30 -0.99
N MET A 260 16.72 28.79 -1.55
CA MET A 260 15.87 28.03 -2.47
C MET A 260 16.66 27.44 -3.65
N LYS A 261 17.62 28.17 -4.17
CA LYS A 261 18.47 27.73 -5.25
C LYS A 261 19.34 26.53 -4.83
N ASP A 262 19.76 26.46 -3.59
CA ASP A 262 20.61 25.39 -3.08
C ASP A 262 19.88 24.06 -3.10
N TRP A 263 18.58 24.04 -2.78
CA TRP A 263 17.75 22.84 -2.85
C TRP A 263 17.65 22.26 -4.28
N ILE A 264 17.61 23.13 -5.30
CA ILE A 264 17.62 22.69 -6.71
C ILE A 264 18.99 22.14 -7.08
N ASN A 265 20.07 22.81 -6.67
CA ASN A 265 21.44 22.34 -6.92
C ASN A 265 21.71 20.98 -6.26
N ILE A 266 21.26 20.82 -5.02
CA ILE A 266 21.34 19.56 -4.27
C ILE A 266 20.57 18.44 -4.98
N LEU A 267 19.36 18.74 -5.51
CA LEU A 267 18.64 17.76 -6.32
C LEU A 267 19.44 17.35 -7.56
N ASP A 268 20.06 18.31 -8.25
CA ASP A 268 20.88 18.02 -9.43
C ASP A 268 22.11 17.16 -9.06
N ASP A 269 22.79 17.48 -7.95
CA ASP A 269 23.93 16.70 -7.47
C ASP A 269 23.49 15.28 -7.02
N PHE A 270 22.37 15.16 -6.33
CA PHE A 270 21.77 13.88 -5.98
C PHE A 270 21.46 13.03 -7.22
N LEU A 271 20.85 13.62 -8.25
CA LEU A 271 20.55 12.93 -9.51
C LEU A 271 21.85 12.51 -10.24
N ARG A 272 22.89 13.35 -10.23
CA ARG A 272 24.21 13.06 -10.79
C ARG A 272 24.87 11.86 -10.11
N ILE A 273 24.90 11.87 -8.77
CA ILE A 273 25.46 10.77 -7.97
C ILE A 273 24.66 9.48 -8.23
N SER A 274 23.35 9.61 -8.41
CA SER A 274 22.47 8.50 -8.76
C SER A 274 22.58 8.04 -10.22
N ARG A 275 23.50 8.63 -11.01
CA ARG A 275 23.70 8.35 -12.44
C ARG A 275 22.43 8.52 -13.28
N LYS A 276 21.66 9.58 -12.98
CA LYS A 276 20.42 9.92 -13.66
C LYS A 276 20.61 11.15 -14.53
N ASP A 277 19.81 11.21 -15.62
CA ASP A 277 19.80 12.37 -16.50
C ASP A 277 19.18 13.58 -15.81
N ILE A 278 19.76 14.77 -16.09
CA ILE A 278 19.33 16.03 -15.47
C ILE A 278 18.62 16.88 -16.50
N LEU A 279 17.43 17.35 -16.14
CA LEU A 279 16.70 18.32 -16.94
C LEU A 279 17.39 19.69 -16.90
N THR A 280 17.92 20.13 -18.04
CA THR A 280 18.60 21.42 -18.21
C THR A 280 17.78 22.45 -18.96
N HIS A 281 16.59 22.10 -19.42
CA HIS A 281 15.67 22.94 -20.21
C HIS A 281 14.25 22.93 -19.63
N ALA A 282 13.39 23.80 -20.13
CA ALA A 282 12.00 23.94 -19.65
C ALA A 282 11.04 22.83 -20.09
N GLY A 283 11.49 21.88 -20.92
CA GLY A 283 10.64 20.94 -21.66
C GLY A 283 10.10 21.54 -22.97
N LYS A 284 9.66 20.67 -23.86
CA LYS A 284 9.13 21.06 -25.19
C LYS A 284 7.62 21.34 -25.16
N ILE A 285 6.92 20.80 -24.17
CA ILE A 285 5.46 20.88 -24.04
C ILE A 285 5.11 21.68 -22.78
N SER A 286 4.24 22.69 -22.94
CA SER A 286 3.73 23.45 -21.81
C SER A 286 2.66 22.67 -21.04
N ALA A 287 2.53 22.90 -19.74
CA ALA A 287 1.47 22.29 -18.91
C ALA A 287 0.07 22.59 -19.46
N LYS A 288 -0.15 23.80 -20.01
CA LYS A 288 -1.43 24.18 -20.64
C LYS A 288 -1.75 23.34 -21.88
N LEU A 289 -0.73 23.04 -22.69
CA LEU A 289 -0.92 22.23 -23.90
C LEU A 289 -1.15 20.76 -23.53
N ALA A 290 -0.41 20.24 -22.55
CA ALA A 290 -0.61 18.88 -22.04
C ALA A 290 -2.01 18.70 -21.46
N LYS A 291 -2.46 19.63 -20.62
CA LYS A 291 -3.83 19.61 -20.07
C LYS A 291 -4.89 19.62 -21.18
N LYS A 292 -4.76 20.52 -22.16
CA LYS A 292 -5.70 20.58 -23.29
C LYS A 292 -5.75 19.26 -24.05
N LYS A 293 -4.61 18.60 -24.26
CA LYS A 293 -4.53 17.28 -24.90
C LYS A 293 -5.25 16.22 -24.06
N ALA A 294 -4.95 16.13 -22.76
CA ALA A 294 -5.59 15.19 -21.84
C ALA A 294 -7.12 15.36 -21.83
N ASP A 295 -7.60 16.60 -21.76
CA ASP A 295 -9.03 16.93 -21.79
C ASP A 295 -9.70 16.45 -23.09
N GLN A 296 -9.08 16.71 -24.23
CA GLN A 296 -9.60 16.30 -25.54
C GLN A 296 -9.64 14.78 -25.69
N GLU A 297 -8.59 14.10 -25.28
CA GLU A 297 -8.54 12.62 -25.35
C GLU A 297 -9.51 11.97 -24.36
N TYR A 298 -9.69 12.57 -23.18
CA TYR A 298 -10.69 12.09 -22.19
C TYR A 298 -12.12 12.21 -22.75
N ASP A 299 -12.46 13.34 -23.35
CA ASP A 299 -13.81 13.55 -23.90
C ASP A 299 -14.10 12.54 -25.04
N LYS A 300 -13.15 12.28 -25.95
CA LYS A 300 -13.24 11.24 -26.99
C LYS A 300 -13.37 9.83 -26.39
N PHE A 301 -12.55 9.50 -25.39
CA PHE A 301 -12.59 8.22 -24.70
C PHE A 301 -13.97 7.98 -24.06
N LYS A 302 -14.52 9.00 -23.41
CA LYS A 302 -15.84 8.93 -22.80
C LYS A 302 -16.97 8.69 -23.83
N GLU A 303 -16.90 9.34 -24.99
CA GLU A 303 -17.86 9.13 -26.10
C GLU A 303 -17.75 7.71 -26.65
N ARG A 304 -16.53 7.21 -26.90
CA ARG A 304 -16.29 5.84 -27.36
C ARG A 304 -16.83 4.80 -26.37
N THR A 305 -16.59 4.99 -25.09
CA THR A 305 -17.06 4.06 -24.05
C THR A 305 -18.59 4.03 -23.94
N LYS A 306 -19.26 5.18 -24.12
CA LYS A 306 -20.73 5.23 -24.16
C LYS A 306 -21.30 4.48 -25.34
N ASN A 307 -20.69 4.64 -26.53
CA ASN A 307 -21.15 3.97 -27.75
C ASN A 307 -20.96 2.45 -27.71
N ASN A 308 -19.94 1.97 -26.99
CA ASN A 308 -19.70 0.53 -26.79
C ASN A 308 -20.59 -0.10 -25.71
N LEU A 309 -21.25 0.68 -24.87
CA LEU A 309 -22.18 0.24 -23.83
C LEU A 309 -23.67 0.40 -24.23
N SER A 310 -23.95 0.99 -25.38
CA SER A 310 -25.29 1.02 -25.97
C SER A 310 -25.48 -0.23 -26.81
N PRO A 311 -26.51 -1.08 -26.55
CA PRO A 311 -26.77 -2.33 -27.26
C PRO A 311 -27.19 -2.07 -28.70
#